data_c71c57dc9827f1493594eea3630380e8
#
_entry.id   c71c57dc9827f1493594eea3630380e8
#
_cell.length_a   1.000
_cell.length_b   1.000
_cell.length_c   1.000
_cell.angle_alpha   90.00
_cell.angle_beta   90.00
_cell.angle_gamma   90.00
#
_symmetry.space_group_name_H-M   'P 1'
#
loop_
_entity.id
_entity.type
_entity.pdbx_description
1 polymer ?
#
loop_
_entity_poly.entity_id
_entity_poly.type
_entity_poly.pdbx_seq_one_letter_code
_entity_poly.pdbx_strand_id
1 'polypeptide(L)'
;MKKRGCRSALTTAFLFLVCIALVLGVFWQRQKSFADAPITGLKPDASVVVDPGDSFRKVLGKLRGIGVGGGHDIEWQALARLTGAAGKVQVGEYALRPGITPRQLLIDMRDGKVVSYRFTLVEGWTIRDLRRALAKATNLKQETTGLDDAALMKALGHAGQHPEGRFLPDTYQYNRTDSDLGVLKRAYAAMEKVLEATWQGRDTELPFKTPYELLTMASIVEKETGIPDERAQIAGVFDRRLKLGMRLETDPTIIYGLGDAYKGNITWAHLRTDGPYNTRTRSGLPPTPIAMPGRAAINATAHPAPGDALFFVAMGDGSGRSRFAATYPEHQRNVAAYLANRRADASRADANEPVRGTATDAAAPAAAPTGNAPVPALPAEKPLPTATPVPAR
;
A
#
# COMPACT_ATOMS: atom_id res chain seq x y z
N MET A 1 -83.26 21.10 -35.23
CA MET A 1 -82.54 21.51 -33.99
C MET A 1 -81.42 20.52 -33.53
N LYS A 2 -80.43 20.17 -34.36
CA LYS A 2 -79.39 19.20 -33.96
C LYS A 2 -77.94 19.67 -34.09
N LYS A 3 -77.67 20.93 -34.55
CA LYS A 3 -76.28 21.42 -34.80
C LYS A 3 -75.66 22.25 -33.65
N ARG A 4 -76.41 22.63 -32.59
CA ARG A 4 -75.91 23.41 -31.45
C ARG A 4 -75.14 22.55 -30.42
N GLY A 5 -75.49 21.30 -30.19
CA GLY A 5 -74.88 20.42 -29.22
C GLY A 5 -73.45 19.96 -29.59
N CYS A 6 -73.15 19.78 -30.86
CA CYS A 6 -71.84 19.30 -31.32
C CYS A 6 -70.75 20.40 -31.21
N ARG A 7 -71.09 21.69 -31.43
CA ARG A 7 -70.15 22.80 -31.26
C ARG A 7 -69.79 23.05 -29.81
N SER A 8 -70.70 22.87 -28.86
CA SER A 8 -70.47 23.01 -27.42
C SER A 8 -69.53 21.88 -26.91
N ALA A 9 -69.78 20.62 -27.37
CA ALA A 9 -68.90 19.50 -26.99
C ALA A 9 -67.45 19.65 -27.52
N LEU A 10 -67.29 20.13 -28.73
CA LEU A 10 -65.98 20.40 -29.33
C LEU A 10 -65.22 21.52 -28.64
N THR A 11 -65.90 22.63 -28.25
CA THR A 11 -65.27 23.72 -27.50
C THR A 11 -64.90 23.28 -26.07
N THR A 12 -65.72 22.49 -25.41
CA THR A 12 -65.39 21.94 -24.10
C THR A 12 -64.20 20.97 -24.13
N ALA A 13 -64.13 20.09 -25.16
CA ALA A 13 -62.99 19.21 -25.36
C ALA A 13 -61.68 19.99 -25.67
N PHE A 14 -61.81 21.05 -26.50
CA PHE A 14 -60.65 21.93 -26.79
C PHE A 14 -60.13 22.66 -25.53
N LEU A 15 -61.00 23.26 -24.74
CA LEU A 15 -60.66 23.90 -23.47
C LEU A 15 -60.00 22.91 -22.49
N PHE A 16 -60.51 21.67 -22.42
CA PHE A 16 -59.92 20.62 -21.59
C PHE A 16 -58.52 20.23 -22.07
N LEU A 17 -58.27 20.11 -23.37
CA LEU A 17 -56.93 19.85 -23.94
C LEU A 17 -55.98 21.00 -23.69
N VAL A 18 -56.43 22.26 -23.80
CA VAL A 18 -55.60 23.45 -23.48
C VAL A 18 -55.22 23.46 -21.97
N CYS A 19 -56.21 23.15 -21.08
CA CYS A 19 -55.90 23.06 -19.65
C CYS A 19 -54.86 21.95 -19.36
N ILE A 20 -54.98 20.79 -19.98
CA ILE A 20 -54.00 19.71 -19.84
C ILE A 20 -52.65 20.18 -20.35
N ALA A 21 -52.58 20.80 -21.52
CA ALA A 21 -51.31 21.29 -22.07
C ALA A 21 -50.64 22.34 -21.18
N LEU A 22 -51.43 23.24 -20.58
CA LEU A 22 -50.91 24.22 -19.59
C LEU A 22 -50.38 23.53 -18.34
N VAL A 23 -51.14 22.59 -17.78
CA VAL A 23 -50.69 21.80 -16.59
C VAL A 23 -49.39 21.05 -16.88
N LEU A 24 -49.34 20.38 -18.04
CA LEU A 24 -48.11 19.69 -18.48
C LEU A 24 -46.96 20.64 -18.72
N GLY A 25 -47.18 21.81 -19.29
CA GLY A 25 -46.17 22.86 -19.49
C GLY A 25 -45.60 23.37 -18.16
N VAL A 26 -46.49 23.69 -17.19
CA VAL A 26 -46.09 24.12 -15.84
C VAL A 26 -45.29 23.01 -15.12
N PHE A 27 -45.78 21.77 -15.20
CA PHE A 27 -45.09 20.63 -14.63
C PHE A 27 -43.72 20.44 -15.24
N TRP A 28 -43.61 20.51 -16.59
CA TRP A 28 -42.34 20.40 -17.30
C TRP A 28 -41.34 21.51 -16.90
N GLN A 29 -41.80 22.75 -16.82
CA GLN A 29 -40.96 23.87 -16.43
C GLN A 29 -40.47 23.73 -14.98
N ARG A 30 -41.36 23.34 -14.09
CA ARG A 30 -41.00 23.07 -12.68
C ARG A 30 -40.00 21.91 -12.57
N GLN A 31 -40.24 20.82 -13.30
CA GLN A 31 -39.33 19.68 -13.33
C GLN A 31 -37.93 20.05 -13.84
N LYS A 32 -37.85 20.88 -14.89
CA LYS A 32 -36.59 21.37 -15.42
C LYS A 32 -35.87 22.26 -14.41
N SER A 33 -36.57 23.21 -13.80
CA SER A 33 -36.01 24.08 -12.76
C SER A 33 -35.48 23.27 -11.57
N PHE A 34 -36.24 22.27 -11.09
CA PHE A 34 -35.80 21.37 -10.03
C PHE A 34 -34.58 20.55 -10.43
N ALA A 35 -34.58 19.96 -11.62
CA ALA A 35 -33.53 19.06 -12.07
C ALA A 35 -32.17 19.74 -12.19
N ASP A 36 -32.14 21.00 -12.58
CA ASP A 36 -30.94 21.75 -12.95
C ASP A 36 -30.54 22.81 -11.89
N ALA A 37 -31.35 23.02 -10.84
CA ALA A 37 -30.97 23.88 -9.73
C ALA A 37 -29.96 23.18 -8.81
N PRO A 38 -28.93 23.88 -8.32
CA PRO A 38 -28.00 23.35 -7.34
C PRO A 38 -28.74 22.92 -6.06
N ILE A 39 -28.34 21.78 -5.50
CA ILE A 39 -28.82 21.34 -4.18
C ILE A 39 -28.19 22.27 -3.13
N THR A 40 -29.04 22.92 -2.33
CA THR A 40 -28.61 23.89 -1.30
C THR A 40 -28.77 23.29 0.10
N GLY A 41 -28.10 23.90 1.10
CA GLY A 41 -28.23 23.49 2.50
C GLY A 41 -27.40 22.27 2.89
N LEU A 42 -26.53 21.79 2.01
CA LEU A 42 -25.64 20.68 2.31
C LEU A 42 -24.49 21.10 3.23
N LYS A 43 -24.13 20.22 4.16
CA LYS A 43 -22.90 20.38 4.95
C LYS A 43 -21.67 20.20 4.04
N PRO A 44 -20.53 20.83 4.38
CA PRO A 44 -19.27 20.48 3.74
C PRO A 44 -19.04 18.97 3.80
N ASP A 45 -18.53 18.39 2.72
CA ASP A 45 -18.23 16.95 2.58
C ASP A 45 -19.42 16.00 2.78
N ALA A 46 -20.66 16.52 2.57
CA ALA A 46 -21.86 15.68 2.63
C ALA A 46 -21.77 14.56 1.60
N SER A 47 -22.07 13.34 2.02
CA SER A 47 -22.19 12.17 1.15
C SER A 47 -23.44 11.37 1.47
N VAL A 48 -23.93 10.61 0.49
CA VAL A 48 -25.02 9.65 0.68
C VAL A 48 -24.52 8.25 0.36
N VAL A 49 -24.83 7.29 1.23
CA VAL A 49 -24.45 5.89 1.06
C VAL A 49 -25.67 5.11 0.55
N VAL A 50 -25.51 4.47 -0.60
CA VAL A 50 -26.46 3.52 -1.15
C VAL A 50 -25.99 2.11 -0.80
N ASP A 51 -26.77 1.41 0.03
CA ASP A 51 -26.43 0.05 0.46
C ASP A 51 -27.03 -1.01 -0.49
N PRO A 52 -26.49 -2.24 -0.50
CA PRO A 52 -27.10 -3.34 -1.26
C PRO A 52 -28.56 -3.55 -0.87
N GLY A 53 -29.47 -3.59 -1.87
CA GLY A 53 -30.90 -3.77 -1.65
C GLY A 53 -31.68 -2.47 -1.32
N ASP A 54 -31.04 -1.31 -1.32
CA ASP A 54 -31.77 -0.06 -1.16
C ASP A 54 -32.70 0.21 -2.33
N SER A 55 -34.00 0.37 -2.04
CA SER A 55 -34.95 0.89 -3.02
C SER A 55 -34.69 2.40 -3.26
N PHE A 56 -35.10 2.90 -4.44
CA PHE A 56 -34.96 4.34 -4.73
C PHE A 56 -35.64 5.22 -3.68
N ARG A 57 -36.78 4.78 -3.11
CA ARG A 57 -37.46 5.48 -2.01
C ARG A 57 -36.56 5.56 -0.76
N LYS A 58 -35.84 4.49 -0.43
CA LYS A 58 -34.90 4.48 0.70
C LYS A 58 -33.71 5.40 0.46
N VAL A 59 -33.19 5.44 -0.78
CA VAL A 59 -32.16 6.40 -1.18
C VAL A 59 -32.62 7.84 -1.02
N LEU A 60 -33.87 8.16 -1.45
CA LEU A 60 -34.46 9.48 -1.22
C LEU A 60 -34.58 9.82 0.27
N GLY A 61 -34.99 8.87 1.10
CA GLY A 61 -35.01 9.03 2.56
C GLY A 61 -33.65 9.40 3.13
N LYS A 62 -32.59 8.72 2.66
CA LYS A 62 -31.19 9.04 3.04
C LYS A 62 -30.78 10.42 2.57
N LEU A 63 -31.12 10.82 1.35
CA LEU A 63 -30.86 12.18 0.85
C LEU A 63 -31.56 13.24 1.71
N ARG A 64 -32.84 13.02 2.12
CA ARG A 64 -33.55 13.90 3.04
C ARG A 64 -32.85 14.00 4.39
N GLY A 65 -32.38 12.86 4.92
CA GLY A 65 -31.68 12.78 6.21
C GLY A 65 -30.39 13.58 6.27
N ILE A 66 -29.73 13.80 5.15
CA ILE A 66 -28.50 14.61 5.05
C ILE A 66 -28.76 16.07 4.64
N GLY A 67 -30.04 16.50 4.55
CA GLY A 67 -30.41 17.89 4.31
C GLY A 67 -30.80 18.25 2.87
N VAL A 68 -30.92 17.27 1.98
CA VAL A 68 -31.45 17.51 0.62
C VAL A 68 -32.94 17.85 0.69
N GLY A 69 -33.28 19.14 0.74
CA GLY A 69 -34.65 19.63 0.94
C GLY A 69 -35.48 19.85 -0.34
N GLY A 70 -34.83 20.01 -1.49
CA GLY A 70 -35.49 20.38 -2.76
C GLY A 70 -36.27 19.25 -3.43
N GLY A 71 -37.35 19.59 -4.13
CA GLY A 71 -38.20 18.71 -4.91
C GLY A 71 -39.09 17.78 -4.11
N HIS A 72 -40.26 17.42 -4.64
CA HIS A 72 -41.12 16.36 -4.08
C HIS A 72 -40.63 14.97 -4.54
N ASP A 73 -40.98 13.94 -3.84
CA ASP A 73 -40.57 12.56 -4.18
C ASP A 73 -41.00 12.14 -5.60
N ILE A 74 -42.15 12.65 -6.08
CA ILE A 74 -42.63 12.42 -7.44
C ILE A 74 -41.71 13.08 -8.48
N GLU A 75 -41.15 14.29 -8.20
CA GLU A 75 -40.23 14.98 -9.07
C GLU A 75 -38.89 14.20 -9.16
N TRP A 76 -38.39 13.71 -8.05
CA TRP A 76 -37.21 12.84 -8.01
C TRP A 76 -37.42 11.52 -8.77
N GLN A 77 -38.59 10.88 -8.62
CA GLN A 77 -38.92 9.65 -9.33
C GLN A 77 -39.06 9.88 -10.86
N ALA A 78 -39.69 10.98 -11.25
CA ALA A 78 -39.81 11.37 -12.66
C ALA A 78 -38.40 11.64 -13.25
N LEU A 79 -37.56 12.39 -12.51
CA LEU A 79 -36.20 12.69 -12.94
C LEU A 79 -35.33 11.42 -13.03
N ALA A 80 -35.48 10.47 -12.11
CA ALA A 80 -34.77 9.20 -12.17
C ALA A 80 -35.14 8.38 -13.41
N ARG A 81 -36.42 8.43 -13.84
CA ARG A 81 -36.84 7.81 -15.11
C ARG A 81 -36.24 8.54 -16.33
N LEU A 82 -36.30 9.86 -16.33
CA LEU A 82 -35.76 10.69 -17.44
C LEU A 82 -34.25 10.54 -17.59
N THR A 83 -33.50 10.41 -16.50
CA THR A 83 -32.04 10.22 -16.53
C THR A 83 -31.62 8.75 -16.73
N GLY A 84 -32.57 7.82 -16.75
CA GLY A 84 -32.29 6.39 -16.82
C GLY A 84 -31.71 5.82 -15.54
N ALA A 85 -31.76 6.54 -14.41
CA ALA A 85 -31.28 6.08 -13.10
C ALA A 85 -32.29 5.17 -12.39
N ALA A 86 -33.59 5.20 -12.77
CA ALA A 86 -34.61 4.35 -12.17
C ALA A 86 -34.24 2.86 -12.29
N GLY A 87 -34.07 2.16 -11.16
CA GLY A 87 -33.66 0.75 -11.10
C GLY A 87 -32.18 0.47 -11.48
N LYS A 88 -31.38 1.51 -11.70
CA LYS A 88 -29.94 1.40 -12.08
C LYS A 88 -29.01 2.14 -11.14
N VAL A 89 -29.49 2.63 -10.00
CA VAL A 89 -28.65 3.26 -8.96
C VAL A 89 -27.69 2.20 -8.44
N GLN A 90 -26.40 2.49 -8.53
CA GLN A 90 -25.36 1.57 -8.08
C GLN A 90 -25.08 1.74 -6.59
N VAL A 91 -24.68 0.66 -5.96
CA VAL A 91 -24.27 0.63 -4.55
C VAL A 91 -22.97 1.39 -4.37
N GLY A 92 -22.86 2.21 -3.31
CA GLY A 92 -21.67 2.98 -3.02
C GLY A 92 -21.95 4.29 -2.30
N GLU A 93 -20.90 5.05 -2.05
CA GLU A 93 -20.95 6.38 -1.45
C GLU A 93 -20.84 7.46 -2.53
N TYR A 94 -21.75 8.40 -2.53
CA TYR A 94 -21.80 9.51 -3.51
C TYR A 94 -21.60 10.84 -2.80
N ALA A 95 -20.57 11.59 -3.21
CA ALA A 95 -20.30 12.92 -2.69
C ALA A 95 -21.29 13.94 -3.25
N LEU A 96 -21.89 14.74 -2.37
CA LEU A 96 -22.72 15.87 -2.74
C LEU A 96 -21.85 17.14 -2.80
N ARG A 97 -21.15 17.32 -3.91
CA ARG A 97 -20.23 18.43 -4.11
C ARG A 97 -21.01 19.77 -4.17
N PRO A 98 -20.41 20.89 -3.75
CA PRO A 98 -21.01 22.20 -3.93
C PRO A 98 -21.45 22.43 -5.38
N GLY A 99 -22.68 22.87 -5.57
CA GLY A 99 -23.24 23.11 -6.90
C GLY A 99 -23.78 21.86 -7.64
N ILE A 100 -23.71 20.67 -7.04
CA ILE A 100 -24.31 19.47 -7.66
C ILE A 100 -25.81 19.65 -7.82
N THR A 101 -26.35 19.23 -8.96
CA THR A 101 -27.79 19.27 -9.24
C THR A 101 -28.44 17.89 -9.04
N PRO A 102 -29.76 17.80 -8.80
CA PRO A 102 -30.47 16.54 -8.75
C PRO A 102 -30.23 15.66 -9.98
N ARG A 103 -30.20 16.26 -11.17
CA ARG A 103 -29.90 15.55 -12.42
C ARG A 103 -28.50 14.93 -12.40
N GLN A 104 -27.48 15.71 -12.05
CA GLN A 104 -26.10 15.24 -12.01
C GLN A 104 -25.92 14.15 -10.98
N LEU A 105 -26.50 14.30 -9.79
CA LEU A 105 -26.44 13.30 -8.75
C LEU A 105 -27.03 11.94 -9.18
N LEU A 106 -28.20 11.96 -9.86
CA LEU A 106 -28.82 10.73 -10.36
C LEU A 106 -28.01 10.09 -11.50
N ILE A 107 -27.39 10.90 -12.35
CA ILE A 107 -26.46 10.41 -13.40
C ILE A 107 -25.24 9.76 -12.75
N ASP A 108 -24.64 10.42 -11.75
CA ASP A 108 -23.47 9.89 -11.03
C ASP A 108 -23.81 8.58 -10.32
N MET A 109 -25.01 8.48 -9.72
CA MET A 109 -25.52 7.24 -9.10
C MET A 109 -25.77 6.12 -10.12
N ARG A 110 -26.29 6.45 -11.31
CA ARG A 110 -26.47 5.48 -12.39
C ARG A 110 -25.15 4.97 -12.93
N ASP A 111 -24.20 5.87 -13.09
CA ASP A 111 -22.89 5.60 -13.70
C ASP A 111 -21.88 5.06 -12.70
N GLY A 112 -22.25 4.94 -11.41
CA GLY A 112 -21.40 4.38 -10.36
C GLY A 112 -20.19 5.28 -10.01
N LYS A 113 -20.30 6.59 -10.13
CA LYS A 113 -19.23 7.55 -9.77
C LYS A 113 -19.14 7.71 -8.26
N VAL A 114 -18.77 6.63 -7.58
CA VAL A 114 -18.66 6.56 -6.13
C VAL A 114 -17.42 7.26 -5.61
N VAL A 115 -17.43 7.62 -4.32
CA VAL A 115 -16.26 8.11 -3.60
C VAL A 115 -15.22 7.00 -3.57
N SER A 116 -14.00 7.34 -3.97
CA SER A 116 -12.85 6.44 -3.98
C SER A 116 -11.86 6.86 -2.91
N TYR A 117 -11.45 5.92 -2.09
CA TYR A 117 -10.40 6.03 -1.08
C TYR A 117 -9.13 5.37 -1.59
N ARG A 118 -8.01 5.65 -0.92
CA ARG A 118 -6.70 5.07 -1.27
C ARG A 118 -6.08 4.43 -0.04
N PHE A 119 -5.53 3.25 -0.23
CA PHE A 119 -4.70 2.56 0.74
C PHE A 119 -3.33 2.34 0.12
N THR A 120 -2.28 2.90 0.72
CA THR A 120 -0.91 2.73 0.25
C THR A 120 -0.21 1.68 1.09
N LEU A 121 0.20 0.58 0.45
CA LEU A 121 1.11 -0.40 0.98
C LEU A 121 2.53 0.06 0.66
N VAL A 122 3.33 0.28 1.69
CA VAL A 122 4.67 0.87 1.55
C VAL A 122 5.72 -0.23 1.41
N GLU A 123 6.72 0.00 0.55
CA GLU A 123 7.88 -0.89 0.39
C GLU A 123 8.59 -1.11 1.73
N GLY A 124 9.09 -2.31 1.95
CA GLY A 124 9.79 -2.67 3.17
C GLY A 124 8.91 -2.90 4.41
N TRP A 125 7.58 -2.75 4.33
CA TRP A 125 6.67 -3.17 5.40
C TRP A 125 6.68 -4.68 5.58
N THR A 126 6.50 -5.11 6.83
CA THR A 126 6.19 -6.50 7.15
C THR A 126 4.69 -6.76 7.07
N ILE A 127 4.29 -8.03 7.08
CA ILE A 127 2.85 -8.40 7.18
C ILE A 127 2.20 -7.79 8.42
N ARG A 128 2.93 -7.63 9.53
CA ARG A 128 2.43 -6.99 10.76
C ARG A 128 2.16 -5.51 10.55
N ASP A 129 3.05 -4.81 9.82
CA ASP A 129 2.86 -3.39 9.49
C ASP A 129 1.65 -3.21 8.58
N LEU A 130 1.53 -4.04 7.55
CA LEU A 130 0.40 -4.06 6.62
C LEU A 130 -0.93 -4.25 7.37
N ARG A 131 -1.01 -5.24 8.24
CA ARG A 131 -2.23 -5.50 9.05
C ARG A 131 -2.58 -4.32 9.95
N ARG A 132 -1.60 -3.72 10.62
CA ARG A 132 -1.81 -2.52 11.46
C ARG A 132 -2.31 -1.33 10.65
N ALA A 133 -1.81 -1.15 9.43
CA ALA A 133 -2.25 -0.07 8.55
C ALA A 133 -3.67 -0.32 8.01
N LEU A 134 -3.99 -1.55 7.59
CA LEU A 134 -5.33 -1.93 7.14
C LEU A 134 -6.39 -1.75 8.23
N ALA A 135 -6.08 -2.12 9.47
CA ALA A 135 -6.99 -1.93 10.62
C ALA A 135 -7.34 -0.46 10.88
N LYS A 136 -6.50 0.48 10.42
CA LYS A 136 -6.73 1.94 10.53
C LYS A 136 -7.37 2.54 9.29
N ALA A 137 -7.54 1.77 8.20
CA ALA A 137 -8.12 2.27 6.97
C ALA A 137 -9.61 2.60 7.18
N THR A 138 -9.96 3.87 6.99
CA THR A 138 -11.35 4.34 7.14
C THR A 138 -12.21 3.86 5.98
N ASN A 139 -13.50 3.64 6.25
CA ASN A 139 -14.48 3.25 5.22
C ASN A 139 -14.12 1.96 4.45
N LEU A 140 -13.30 1.08 5.04
CA LEU A 140 -12.95 -0.23 4.52
C LEU A 140 -13.52 -1.31 5.46
N LYS A 141 -14.26 -2.27 4.92
CA LYS A 141 -14.79 -3.38 5.73
C LYS A 141 -13.65 -4.23 6.26
N GLN A 142 -13.67 -4.53 7.56
CA GLN A 142 -12.64 -5.29 8.25
C GLN A 142 -13.03 -6.77 8.31
N GLU A 143 -12.71 -7.54 7.27
CA GLU A 143 -13.00 -8.99 7.17
C GLU A 143 -11.82 -9.85 7.66
N THR A 144 -10.62 -9.27 7.76
CA THR A 144 -9.40 -10.01 8.15
C THR A 144 -9.03 -9.83 9.62
N THR A 145 -9.77 -8.99 10.35
CA THR A 145 -9.54 -8.77 11.79
C THR A 145 -9.65 -10.07 12.58
N GLY A 146 -8.62 -10.36 13.39
CA GLY A 146 -8.58 -11.56 14.22
C GLY A 146 -8.18 -12.84 13.49
N LEU A 147 -8.00 -12.85 12.19
CA LEU A 147 -7.44 -14.00 11.48
C LEU A 147 -5.94 -14.13 11.79
N ASP A 148 -5.46 -15.32 12.06
CA ASP A 148 -4.02 -15.61 12.04
C ASP A 148 -3.51 -15.68 10.58
N ASP A 149 -2.21 -15.89 10.40
CA ASP A 149 -1.60 -15.92 9.06
C ASP A 149 -2.10 -17.08 8.21
N ALA A 150 -2.34 -18.24 8.81
CA ALA A 150 -2.86 -19.42 8.09
C ALA A 150 -4.31 -19.21 7.64
N ALA A 151 -5.17 -18.66 8.52
CA ALA A 151 -6.56 -18.35 8.21
C ALA A 151 -6.65 -17.22 7.17
N LEU A 152 -5.79 -16.19 7.25
CA LEU A 152 -5.70 -15.14 6.25
C LEU A 152 -5.37 -15.72 4.86
N MET A 153 -4.32 -16.53 4.76
CA MET A 153 -3.92 -17.10 3.48
C MET A 153 -4.96 -18.08 2.94
N LYS A 154 -5.67 -18.81 3.81
CA LYS A 154 -6.82 -19.63 3.42
C LYS A 154 -7.96 -18.77 2.86
N ALA A 155 -8.30 -17.65 3.49
CA ALA A 155 -9.34 -16.73 3.01
C ALA A 155 -8.97 -16.06 1.67
N LEU A 156 -7.68 -15.87 1.42
CA LEU A 156 -7.16 -15.39 0.14
C LEU A 156 -7.19 -16.48 -0.96
N GLY A 157 -7.36 -17.76 -0.61
CA GLY A 157 -7.32 -18.89 -1.53
C GLY A 157 -5.94 -19.55 -1.66
N HIS A 158 -4.99 -19.21 -0.80
CA HIS A 158 -3.59 -19.64 -0.84
C HIS A 158 -3.17 -20.38 0.45
N ALA A 159 -4.00 -21.33 0.89
CA ALA A 159 -3.74 -22.11 2.09
C ALA A 159 -2.34 -22.76 2.08
N GLY A 160 -1.67 -22.76 3.23
CA GLY A 160 -0.33 -23.33 3.40
C GLY A 160 0.82 -22.41 2.99
N GLN A 161 0.57 -21.24 2.44
CA GLN A 161 1.60 -20.26 2.14
C GLN A 161 1.81 -19.30 3.33
N HIS A 162 3.04 -18.81 3.49
CA HIS A 162 3.34 -17.73 4.43
C HIS A 162 3.01 -16.36 3.80
N PRO A 163 2.36 -15.42 4.51
CA PRO A 163 1.92 -14.15 3.92
C PRO A 163 3.06 -13.15 3.69
N GLU A 164 4.20 -13.29 4.39
CA GLU A 164 5.28 -12.31 4.30
C GLU A 164 5.83 -12.21 2.87
N GLY A 165 6.03 -10.98 2.42
CA GLY A 165 6.55 -10.66 1.09
C GLY A 165 5.55 -10.78 -0.06
N ARG A 166 4.34 -11.32 0.15
CA ARG A 166 3.42 -11.70 -0.94
C ARG A 166 2.45 -10.63 -1.41
N PHE A 167 2.52 -9.44 -0.86
CA PHE A 167 1.64 -8.33 -1.25
C PHE A 167 2.46 -7.21 -1.87
N LEU A 168 2.16 -6.84 -3.11
CA LEU A 168 2.94 -5.83 -3.81
C LEU A 168 2.73 -4.44 -3.19
N PRO A 169 3.79 -3.73 -2.81
CA PRO A 169 3.71 -2.32 -2.46
C PRO A 169 3.19 -1.49 -3.63
N ASP A 170 2.07 -0.81 -3.41
CA ASP A 170 1.41 0.08 -4.37
C ASP A 170 0.29 0.86 -3.67
N THR A 171 -0.34 1.78 -4.37
CA THR A 171 -1.54 2.47 -3.90
C THR A 171 -2.80 1.83 -4.47
N TYR A 172 -3.57 1.19 -3.60
CA TYR A 172 -4.81 0.49 -3.94
C TYR A 172 -6.01 1.38 -3.73
N GLN A 173 -6.78 1.61 -4.79
CA GLN A 173 -8.07 2.28 -4.68
C GLN A 173 -9.12 1.32 -4.14
N TYR A 174 -10.00 1.85 -3.29
CA TYR A 174 -11.15 1.13 -2.76
C TYR A 174 -12.32 2.07 -2.53
N ASN A 175 -13.50 1.53 -2.41
CA ASN A 175 -14.71 2.25 -2.03
C ASN A 175 -15.31 1.67 -0.75
N ARG A 176 -16.34 2.28 -0.22
CA ARG A 176 -16.96 1.88 1.06
C ARG A 176 -17.56 0.46 1.05
N THR A 177 -17.76 -0.13 -0.12
CA THR A 177 -18.29 -1.51 -0.23
C THR A 177 -17.18 -2.56 -0.27
N ASP A 178 -15.92 -2.14 -0.50
CA ASP A 178 -14.76 -3.01 -0.51
C ASP A 178 -14.37 -3.47 0.90
N SER A 179 -13.64 -4.58 0.98
CA SER A 179 -13.07 -5.08 2.22
C SER A 179 -11.53 -5.08 2.17
N ASP A 180 -10.91 -5.13 3.34
CA ASP A 180 -9.47 -5.33 3.51
C ASP A 180 -9.01 -6.63 2.83
N LEU A 181 -9.81 -7.71 2.91
CA LEU A 181 -9.58 -8.95 2.17
C LEU A 181 -9.58 -8.71 0.66
N GLY A 182 -10.47 -7.87 0.13
CA GLY A 182 -10.52 -7.49 -1.28
C GLY A 182 -9.28 -6.71 -1.72
N VAL A 183 -8.79 -5.79 -0.89
CA VAL A 183 -7.54 -5.06 -1.13
C VAL A 183 -6.35 -6.03 -1.14
N LEU A 184 -6.27 -6.93 -0.15
CA LEU A 184 -5.21 -7.93 -0.06
C LEU A 184 -5.21 -8.90 -1.25
N LYS A 185 -6.37 -9.33 -1.75
CA LYS A 185 -6.45 -10.15 -2.97
C LYS A 185 -5.84 -9.45 -4.18
N ARG A 186 -6.11 -8.15 -4.36
CA ARG A 186 -5.51 -7.36 -5.45
C ARG A 186 -4.00 -7.22 -5.30
N ALA A 187 -3.54 -6.95 -4.06
CA ALA A 187 -2.12 -6.80 -3.77
C ALA A 187 -1.34 -8.12 -3.96
N TYR A 188 -1.93 -9.23 -3.55
CA TYR A 188 -1.38 -10.57 -3.77
C TYR A 188 -1.29 -10.89 -5.26
N ALA A 189 -2.38 -10.74 -6.01
CA ALA A 189 -2.40 -11.00 -7.45
C ALA A 189 -1.41 -10.10 -8.23
N ALA A 190 -1.24 -8.85 -7.78
CA ALA A 190 -0.27 -7.94 -8.35
C ALA A 190 1.18 -8.41 -8.11
N MET A 191 1.47 -8.92 -6.89
CA MET A 191 2.79 -9.48 -6.57
C MET A 191 3.07 -10.75 -7.40
N GLU A 192 2.13 -11.68 -7.48
CA GLU A 192 2.27 -12.90 -8.29
C GLU A 192 2.59 -12.55 -9.75
N LYS A 193 1.86 -11.59 -10.32
CA LYS A 193 2.10 -11.14 -11.71
C LYS A 193 3.49 -10.55 -11.90
N VAL A 194 3.95 -9.73 -10.97
CA VAL A 194 5.29 -9.11 -11.04
C VAL A 194 6.37 -10.17 -10.88
N LEU A 195 6.21 -11.02 -9.87
CA LEU A 195 7.19 -12.05 -9.55
C LEU A 195 7.34 -13.06 -10.71
N GLU A 196 6.24 -13.51 -11.29
CA GLU A 196 6.26 -14.42 -12.44
C GLU A 196 6.93 -13.77 -13.65
N ALA A 197 6.54 -12.55 -14.02
CA ALA A 197 7.15 -11.85 -15.16
C ALA A 197 8.65 -11.65 -14.94
N THR A 198 9.07 -11.26 -13.74
CA THR A 198 10.49 -11.07 -13.41
C THR A 198 11.24 -12.40 -13.39
N TRP A 199 10.63 -13.46 -12.87
CA TRP A 199 11.23 -14.80 -12.86
C TRP A 199 11.51 -15.33 -14.26
N GLN A 200 10.59 -15.13 -15.20
CA GLN A 200 10.78 -15.54 -16.61
C GLN A 200 11.88 -14.74 -17.31
N GLY A 201 12.05 -13.47 -16.98
CA GLY A 201 13.08 -12.60 -17.57
C GLY A 201 14.42 -12.57 -16.82
N ARG A 202 14.57 -13.31 -15.71
CA ARG A 202 15.75 -13.24 -14.86
C ARG A 202 17.02 -13.73 -15.54
N ASP A 203 18.16 -13.31 -15.01
CA ASP A 203 19.46 -13.88 -15.38
C ASP A 203 19.48 -15.41 -15.10
N THR A 204 20.05 -16.18 -16.02
CA THR A 204 19.96 -17.64 -15.98
C THR A 204 20.87 -18.29 -14.92
N GLU A 205 21.90 -17.57 -14.47
CA GLU A 205 22.92 -18.08 -13.53
C GLU A 205 22.64 -17.73 -12.07
N LEU A 206 21.42 -17.34 -11.73
CA LEU A 206 21.07 -17.03 -10.35
C LEU A 206 21.03 -18.30 -9.47
N PRO A 207 21.41 -18.20 -8.17
CA PRO A 207 21.39 -19.33 -7.25
C PRO A 207 19.99 -19.72 -6.76
N PHE A 208 18.94 -19.05 -7.23
CA PHE A 208 17.56 -19.29 -6.82
C PHE A 208 16.92 -20.39 -7.65
N LYS A 209 16.26 -21.33 -6.97
CA LYS A 209 15.56 -22.48 -7.59
C LYS A 209 14.09 -22.18 -7.86
N THR A 210 13.50 -21.23 -7.14
CA THR A 210 12.08 -20.93 -7.21
C THR A 210 11.85 -19.40 -7.21
N PRO A 211 10.71 -18.94 -7.76
CA PRO A 211 10.31 -17.52 -7.63
C PRO A 211 10.26 -17.06 -6.18
N TYR A 212 9.90 -17.94 -5.25
CA TYR A 212 9.82 -17.60 -3.82
C TYR A 212 11.19 -17.32 -3.19
N GLU A 213 12.23 -18.04 -3.61
CA GLU A 213 13.60 -17.75 -3.19
C GLU A 213 14.08 -16.40 -3.70
N LEU A 214 13.75 -16.05 -4.96
CA LEU A 214 14.01 -14.72 -5.51
C LEU A 214 13.27 -13.64 -4.71
N LEU A 215 11.99 -13.85 -4.38
CA LEU A 215 11.22 -12.93 -3.54
C LEU A 215 11.82 -12.78 -2.14
N THR A 216 12.31 -13.88 -1.56
CA THR A 216 12.98 -13.88 -0.26
C THR A 216 14.24 -13.01 -0.29
N MET A 217 15.10 -13.18 -1.29
CA MET A 217 16.27 -12.33 -1.45
C MET A 217 15.89 -10.88 -1.74
N ALA A 218 14.89 -10.63 -2.60
CA ALA A 218 14.43 -9.28 -2.91
C ALA A 218 13.96 -8.54 -1.64
N SER A 219 13.35 -9.23 -0.69
CA SER A 219 12.96 -8.64 0.59
C SER A 219 14.15 -8.23 1.46
N ILE A 220 15.28 -8.93 1.34
CA ILE A 220 16.54 -8.56 2.01
C ILE A 220 17.12 -7.33 1.33
N VAL A 221 17.25 -7.32 0.01
CA VAL A 221 17.74 -6.18 -0.77
C VAL A 221 16.92 -4.91 -0.49
N GLU A 222 15.59 -5.06 -0.39
CA GLU A 222 14.67 -3.95 -0.02
C GLU A 222 15.01 -3.34 1.34
N LYS A 223 15.42 -4.16 2.29
CA LYS A 223 15.76 -3.70 3.66
C LYS A 223 17.20 -3.21 3.82
N GLU A 224 18.08 -3.52 2.87
CA GLU A 224 19.49 -3.13 2.94
C GLU A 224 19.73 -1.69 2.45
N THR A 225 19.03 -1.26 1.42
CA THR A 225 19.27 0.08 0.87
C THR A 225 18.03 0.78 0.39
N GLY A 226 17.93 2.07 0.70
CA GLY A 226 17.00 3.00 0.08
C GLY A 226 17.55 3.65 -1.19
N ILE A 227 18.82 3.41 -1.55
CA ILE A 227 19.48 4.05 -2.69
C ILE A 227 19.22 3.23 -3.96
N PRO A 228 18.48 3.78 -4.96
CA PRO A 228 18.09 3.01 -6.14
C PRO A 228 19.25 2.40 -6.90
N ASP A 229 20.36 3.15 -7.07
CA ASP A 229 21.51 2.73 -7.86
C ASP A 229 22.33 1.62 -7.19
N GLU A 230 22.19 1.41 -5.89
CA GLU A 230 22.91 0.39 -5.14
C GLU A 230 22.21 -0.95 -5.06
N ARG A 231 20.89 -0.99 -5.33
CA ARG A 231 20.11 -2.24 -5.21
C ARG A 231 20.70 -3.39 -6.02
N ALA A 232 21.06 -3.15 -7.28
CA ALA A 232 21.65 -4.18 -8.13
C ALA A 232 23.05 -4.60 -7.67
N GLN A 233 23.84 -3.66 -7.11
CA GLN A 233 25.18 -3.97 -6.56
C GLN A 233 25.07 -4.82 -5.30
N ILE A 234 24.18 -4.49 -4.37
CA ILE A 234 23.91 -5.26 -3.15
C ILE A 234 23.36 -6.65 -3.50
N ALA A 235 22.40 -6.72 -4.46
CA ALA A 235 21.92 -8.00 -4.98
C ALA A 235 23.08 -8.84 -5.54
N GLY A 236 24.03 -8.23 -6.26
CA GLY A 236 25.22 -8.88 -6.78
C GLY A 236 26.16 -9.41 -5.69
N VAL A 237 26.32 -8.69 -4.59
CA VAL A 237 27.08 -9.21 -3.43
C VAL A 237 26.43 -10.46 -2.86
N PHE A 238 25.12 -10.42 -2.62
CA PHE A 238 24.39 -11.58 -2.07
C PHE A 238 24.33 -12.76 -3.03
N ASP A 239 24.17 -12.51 -4.33
CA ASP A 239 24.23 -13.54 -5.37
C ASP A 239 25.58 -14.29 -5.32
N ARG A 240 26.69 -13.57 -5.33
CA ARG A 240 28.03 -14.13 -5.23
C ARG A 240 28.27 -14.88 -3.92
N ARG A 241 27.85 -14.32 -2.79
CA ARG A 241 27.95 -15.00 -1.49
C ARG A 241 27.20 -16.33 -1.48
N LEU A 242 25.96 -16.39 -2.01
CA LEU A 242 25.21 -17.64 -2.11
C LEU A 242 25.91 -18.67 -3.00
N LYS A 243 26.41 -18.26 -4.17
CA LYS A 243 27.17 -19.14 -5.10
C LYS A 243 28.43 -19.71 -4.46
N LEU A 244 29.09 -18.95 -3.59
CA LEU A 244 30.29 -19.38 -2.86
C LEU A 244 29.97 -20.11 -1.53
N GLY A 245 28.70 -20.32 -1.18
CA GLY A 245 28.31 -20.92 0.08
C GLY A 245 28.57 -20.04 1.30
N MET A 246 28.87 -18.76 1.10
CA MET A 246 29.07 -17.78 2.18
C MET A 246 27.74 -17.45 2.87
N ARG A 247 27.81 -17.13 4.16
CA ARG A 247 26.66 -16.62 4.90
C ARG A 247 26.31 -15.23 4.40
N LEU A 248 25.01 -14.88 4.44
CA LEU A 248 24.56 -13.54 4.02
C LEU A 248 24.96 -12.46 5.04
N GLU A 249 24.91 -12.77 6.34
CA GLU A 249 25.33 -11.92 7.45
C GLU A 249 24.65 -10.55 7.48
N THR A 250 23.39 -10.52 7.11
CA THR A 250 22.58 -9.32 7.00
C THR A 250 21.75 -9.06 8.26
N ASP A 251 21.87 -7.88 8.84
CA ASP A 251 21.20 -7.47 10.08
C ASP A 251 19.67 -7.41 9.95
N PRO A 252 19.07 -6.95 8.84
CA PRO A 252 17.61 -6.96 8.66
C PRO A 252 16.94 -8.32 8.91
N THR A 253 17.59 -9.43 8.58
CA THR A 253 17.04 -10.77 8.84
C THR A 253 16.98 -11.07 10.34
N ILE A 254 17.98 -10.65 11.11
CA ILE A 254 18.00 -10.79 12.57
C ILE A 254 16.91 -9.93 13.19
N ILE A 255 16.79 -8.68 12.75
CA ILE A 255 15.75 -7.73 13.21
C ILE A 255 14.36 -8.34 12.99
N TYR A 256 14.12 -8.88 11.81
CA TYR A 256 12.85 -9.54 11.50
C TYR A 256 12.59 -10.74 12.43
N GLY A 257 13.61 -11.60 12.62
CA GLY A 257 13.51 -12.76 13.52
C GLY A 257 13.26 -12.41 14.97
N LEU A 258 13.79 -11.29 15.45
CA LEU A 258 13.54 -10.76 16.80
C LEU A 258 12.09 -10.24 16.95
N GLY A 259 11.50 -9.75 15.88
CA GLY A 259 10.13 -9.24 15.92
C GLY A 259 9.95 -8.14 16.98
N ASP A 260 8.97 -8.31 17.87
CA ASP A 260 8.65 -7.32 18.91
C ASP A 260 9.71 -7.26 20.04
N ALA A 261 10.62 -8.22 20.10
CA ALA A 261 11.76 -8.18 21.01
C ALA A 261 12.85 -7.19 20.57
N TYR A 262 12.85 -6.78 19.28
CA TYR A 262 13.76 -5.75 18.81
C TYR A 262 13.41 -4.37 19.41
N LYS A 263 14.36 -3.76 20.11
CA LYS A 263 14.18 -2.48 20.82
C LYS A 263 15.03 -1.35 20.23
N GLY A 264 15.34 -1.43 18.92
CA GLY A 264 16.10 -0.39 18.20
C GLY A 264 17.61 -0.66 18.09
N ASN A 265 18.17 -1.59 18.87
CA ASN A 265 19.59 -1.95 18.81
C ASN A 265 19.79 -3.46 18.70
N ILE A 266 20.73 -3.87 17.84
CA ILE A 266 21.23 -5.25 17.78
C ILE A 266 22.36 -5.39 18.79
N THR A 267 22.25 -6.40 19.65
CA THR A 267 23.27 -6.73 20.66
C THR A 267 24.15 -7.89 20.19
N TRP A 268 25.31 -8.07 20.82
CA TRP A 268 26.16 -9.23 20.59
C TRP A 268 25.45 -10.57 20.85
N ALA A 269 24.54 -10.61 21.81
CA ALA A 269 23.71 -11.78 22.06
C ALA A 269 22.82 -12.09 20.85
N HIS A 270 22.15 -11.07 20.27
CA HIS A 270 21.31 -11.22 19.07
C HIS A 270 22.11 -11.77 17.88
N LEU A 271 23.36 -11.30 17.68
CA LEU A 271 24.21 -11.75 16.57
C LEU A 271 24.63 -13.23 16.69
N ARG A 272 24.78 -13.75 17.92
CA ARG A 272 25.25 -15.11 18.19
C ARG A 272 24.15 -16.12 18.47
N THR A 273 22.95 -15.67 18.83
CA THR A 273 21.83 -16.56 19.08
C THR A 273 21.37 -17.19 17.78
N ASP A 274 21.42 -18.52 17.70
CA ASP A 274 20.94 -19.22 16.52
C ASP A 274 19.43 -19.10 16.36
N GLY A 275 18.99 -18.98 15.11
CA GLY A 275 17.58 -18.87 14.78
C GLY A 275 17.36 -18.93 13.28
N PRO A 276 16.14 -19.25 12.82
CA PRO A 276 15.87 -19.49 11.39
C PRO A 276 16.11 -18.24 10.52
N TYR A 277 16.10 -17.06 11.12
CA TYR A 277 16.37 -15.79 10.43
C TYR A 277 17.75 -15.22 10.73
N ASN A 278 18.59 -15.89 11.54
CA ASN A 278 19.93 -15.40 11.79
C ASN A 278 20.90 -15.84 10.71
N THR A 279 21.06 -15.04 9.68
CA THR A 279 21.98 -15.30 8.55
C THR A 279 23.46 -15.14 8.91
N ARG A 280 23.81 -14.80 10.16
CA ARG A 280 25.18 -14.86 10.69
C ARG A 280 25.52 -16.23 11.25
N THR A 281 24.52 -17.01 11.69
CA THR A 281 24.73 -18.37 12.21
C THR A 281 24.36 -19.44 11.20
N ARG A 282 23.46 -19.15 10.27
CA ARG A 282 22.96 -20.07 9.26
C ARG A 282 23.32 -19.61 7.84
N SER A 283 23.67 -20.55 6.97
CA SER A 283 23.95 -20.32 5.56
C SER A 283 22.66 -20.36 4.74
N GLY A 284 22.67 -19.70 3.59
CA GLY A 284 21.56 -19.67 2.64
C GLY A 284 20.52 -18.59 2.99
N LEU A 285 19.36 -18.72 2.37
CA LEU A 285 18.24 -17.82 2.56
C LEU A 285 17.48 -18.11 3.88
N PRO A 286 16.86 -17.11 4.51
CA PRO A 286 15.90 -17.36 5.58
C PRO A 286 14.66 -18.09 5.03
N PRO A 287 13.83 -18.68 5.90
CA PRO A 287 12.70 -19.53 5.47
C PRO A 287 11.58 -18.76 4.77
N THR A 288 11.49 -17.46 4.96
CA THR A 288 10.50 -16.59 4.31
C THR A 288 11.14 -15.26 3.93
N PRO A 289 10.49 -14.45 3.07
CA PRO A 289 10.77 -13.01 3.00
C PRO A 289 10.70 -12.36 4.38
N ILE A 290 11.34 -11.21 4.52
CA ILE A 290 11.38 -10.42 5.78
C ILE A 290 10.66 -9.09 5.67
N ALA A 291 10.14 -8.77 4.49
CA ALA A 291 9.38 -7.56 4.19
C ALA A 291 8.67 -7.72 2.84
N MET A 292 7.78 -6.77 2.51
CA MET A 292 7.18 -6.60 1.18
C MET A 292 8.16 -5.85 0.26
N PRO A 293 8.84 -6.52 -0.69
CA PRO A 293 9.75 -5.82 -1.60
C PRO A 293 8.98 -5.11 -2.71
N GLY A 294 9.48 -3.94 -3.11
CA GLY A 294 9.01 -3.23 -4.28
C GLY A 294 9.49 -3.84 -5.59
N ARG A 295 8.90 -3.40 -6.71
CA ARG A 295 9.29 -3.85 -8.07
C ARG A 295 10.78 -3.67 -8.34
N ALA A 296 11.36 -2.56 -7.86
CA ALA A 296 12.76 -2.24 -8.06
C ALA A 296 13.69 -3.24 -7.36
N ALA A 297 13.39 -3.65 -6.13
CA ALA A 297 14.18 -4.66 -5.41
C ALA A 297 14.06 -6.05 -6.05
N ILE A 298 12.84 -6.43 -6.48
CA ILE A 298 12.60 -7.70 -7.19
C ILE A 298 13.39 -7.73 -8.49
N ASN A 299 13.34 -6.66 -9.29
CA ASN A 299 14.08 -6.56 -10.55
C ASN A 299 15.60 -6.55 -10.34
N ALA A 300 16.10 -5.79 -9.36
CA ALA A 300 17.52 -5.75 -9.03
C ALA A 300 18.06 -7.13 -8.57
N THR A 301 17.23 -7.90 -7.88
CA THR A 301 17.57 -9.27 -7.46
C THR A 301 17.58 -10.25 -8.63
N ALA A 302 16.72 -10.05 -9.63
CA ALA A 302 16.69 -10.85 -10.84
C ALA A 302 17.79 -10.51 -11.84
N HIS A 303 18.35 -9.29 -11.75
CA HIS A 303 19.42 -8.77 -12.60
C HIS A 303 20.49 -8.09 -11.72
N PRO A 304 21.26 -8.90 -10.95
CA PRO A 304 22.28 -8.37 -10.06
C PRO A 304 23.44 -7.78 -10.86
N ALA A 305 24.04 -6.69 -10.33
CA ALA A 305 25.17 -6.07 -10.98
C ALA A 305 26.36 -7.05 -11.03
N PRO A 306 27.06 -7.15 -12.18
CA PRO A 306 28.28 -7.92 -12.30
C PRO A 306 29.39 -7.33 -11.44
N GLY A 307 30.47 -8.10 -11.23
CA GLY A 307 31.63 -7.68 -10.45
C GLY A 307 32.10 -8.77 -9.51
N ASP A 308 33.00 -8.42 -8.61
CA ASP A 308 33.70 -9.32 -7.71
C ASP A 308 33.48 -8.99 -6.21
N ALA A 309 32.75 -7.90 -5.91
CA ALA A 309 32.50 -7.49 -4.53
C ALA A 309 31.74 -8.55 -3.73
N LEU A 310 32.27 -8.89 -2.56
CA LEU A 310 31.70 -9.83 -1.59
C LEU A 310 31.27 -9.13 -0.28
N PHE A 311 31.65 -7.88 -0.11
CA PHE A 311 31.42 -7.10 1.09
C PHE A 311 30.94 -5.71 0.73
N PHE A 312 30.14 -5.11 1.60
CA PHE A 312 29.81 -3.69 1.55
C PHE A 312 29.68 -3.12 2.96
N VAL A 313 29.85 -1.83 3.09
CA VAL A 313 29.62 -1.07 4.34
C VAL A 313 29.22 0.36 3.98
N ALA A 314 28.36 0.96 4.77
CA ALA A 314 27.97 2.36 4.57
C ALA A 314 29.19 3.30 4.57
N MET A 315 29.14 4.38 3.80
CA MET A 315 30.22 5.37 3.75
C MET A 315 30.32 6.20 5.04
N GLY A 316 29.20 6.37 5.76
CA GLY A 316 29.17 7.13 7.02
C GLY A 316 29.37 8.63 6.86
N ASP A 317 29.13 9.17 5.66
CA ASP A 317 29.28 10.57 5.28
C ASP A 317 27.94 11.30 5.11
N GLY A 318 26.85 10.69 5.56
CA GLY A 318 25.50 11.22 5.40
C GLY A 318 24.87 10.98 4.03
N SER A 319 25.59 10.45 3.04
CA SER A 319 25.07 10.19 1.69
C SER A 319 24.11 8.99 1.64
N GLY A 320 24.11 8.12 2.65
CA GLY A 320 23.41 6.84 2.67
C GLY A 320 24.03 5.77 1.76
N ARG A 321 25.11 6.09 1.05
CA ARG A 321 25.80 5.20 0.11
C ARG A 321 26.73 4.22 0.80
N SER A 322 27.05 3.13 0.07
CA SER A 322 27.94 2.05 0.51
C SER A 322 29.25 2.03 -0.27
N ARG A 323 30.30 1.52 0.38
CA ARG A 323 31.56 1.11 -0.26
C ARG A 323 31.55 -0.40 -0.41
N PHE A 324 31.87 -0.86 -1.60
CA PHE A 324 31.95 -2.26 -1.94
C PHE A 324 33.41 -2.72 -1.92
N ALA A 325 33.65 -4.01 -1.61
CA ALA A 325 34.98 -4.60 -1.57
C ALA A 325 34.93 -6.06 -2.00
N ALA A 326 35.93 -6.48 -2.76
CA ALA A 326 36.09 -7.87 -3.19
C ALA A 326 36.73 -8.73 -2.09
N THR A 327 37.64 -8.13 -1.29
CA THR A 327 38.43 -8.84 -0.28
C THR A 327 38.14 -8.36 1.12
N TYR A 328 38.32 -9.24 2.10
CA TYR A 328 38.15 -8.89 3.51
C TYR A 328 39.10 -7.79 4.01
N PRO A 329 40.42 -7.77 3.64
CA PRO A 329 41.31 -6.66 3.99
C PRO A 329 40.83 -5.30 3.44
N GLU A 330 40.27 -5.26 2.23
CA GLU A 330 39.71 -4.04 1.67
C GLU A 330 38.47 -3.62 2.45
N HIS A 331 37.57 -4.57 2.77
CA HIS A 331 36.40 -4.31 3.60
C HIS A 331 36.78 -3.74 4.98
N GLN A 332 37.81 -4.29 5.62
CA GLN A 332 38.33 -3.74 6.90
C GLN A 332 38.79 -2.27 6.76
N ARG A 333 39.45 -1.90 5.66
CA ARG A 333 39.82 -0.49 5.39
C ARG A 333 38.54 0.37 5.23
N ASN A 334 37.53 -0.12 4.52
CA ASN A 334 36.27 0.58 4.34
C ASN A 334 35.51 0.77 5.68
N VAL A 335 35.54 -0.24 6.55
CA VAL A 335 34.95 -0.15 7.90
C VAL A 335 35.69 0.88 8.75
N ALA A 336 37.05 0.90 8.69
CA ALA A 336 37.85 1.91 9.40
C ALA A 336 37.50 3.34 8.92
N ALA A 337 37.35 3.55 7.61
CA ALA A 337 36.91 4.82 7.04
C ALA A 337 35.50 5.22 7.48
N TYR A 338 34.57 4.28 7.49
CA TYR A 338 33.20 4.49 8.01
C TYR A 338 33.24 4.99 9.47
N LEU A 339 33.99 4.30 10.33
CA LEU A 339 34.13 4.68 11.75
C LEU A 339 34.76 6.06 11.94
N ALA A 340 35.71 6.41 11.10
CA ALA A 340 36.35 7.75 11.09
C ALA A 340 35.35 8.85 10.73
N ASN A 341 34.56 8.63 9.67
CA ASN A 341 33.49 9.56 9.24
C ASN A 341 32.45 9.76 10.34
N ARG A 342 31.99 8.69 10.96
CA ARG A 342 31.03 8.75 12.08
C ARG A 342 31.54 9.52 13.29
N ARG A 343 32.82 9.37 13.62
CA ARG A 343 33.44 10.15 14.71
C ARG A 343 33.53 11.65 14.36
N ALA A 344 33.89 11.97 13.13
CA ALA A 344 33.94 13.35 12.66
C ALA A 344 32.54 14.01 12.70
N ASP A 345 31.48 13.29 12.32
CA ASP A 345 30.14 13.81 12.39
C ASP A 345 29.66 14.01 13.83
N ALA A 346 29.93 13.08 14.74
CA ALA A 346 29.61 13.22 16.15
C ALA A 346 30.33 14.47 16.74
N SER A 347 31.64 14.67 16.44
CA SER A 347 32.36 15.84 16.90
C SER A 347 31.83 17.16 16.34
N ARG A 348 31.30 17.18 15.12
CA ARG A 348 30.67 18.36 14.53
C ARG A 348 29.28 18.65 15.17
N ALA A 349 28.52 17.62 15.52
CA ALA A 349 27.26 17.77 16.21
C ALA A 349 27.48 18.38 17.60
N ASP A 350 28.43 17.88 18.35
CA ASP A 350 28.82 18.42 19.68
C ASP A 350 29.34 19.87 19.59
N ALA A 351 30.08 20.22 18.55
CA ALA A 351 30.59 21.58 18.35
C ALA A 351 29.49 22.59 17.94
N ASN A 352 28.38 22.13 17.37
CA ASN A 352 27.26 22.96 16.96
C ASN A 352 26.13 23.04 18.01
N GLU A 353 26.24 22.33 19.12
CA GLU A 353 25.25 22.49 20.21
C GLU A 353 25.46 23.85 20.87
N PRO A 354 24.46 24.77 20.86
CA PRO A 354 24.61 26.04 21.57
C PRO A 354 24.75 25.72 23.06
N VAL A 355 25.77 26.30 23.71
CA VAL A 355 25.99 26.23 25.16
C VAL A 355 24.66 26.49 25.86
N ARG A 356 23.99 25.43 26.34
CA ARG A 356 22.78 25.54 27.13
C ARG A 356 23.13 26.24 28.43
N GLY A 357 22.79 27.53 28.48
CA GLY A 357 22.61 28.23 29.73
C GLY A 357 21.54 27.49 30.56
N THR A 358 21.88 27.27 31.81
CA THR A 358 21.00 26.64 32.81
C THR A 358 19.62 27.30 32.84
N ALA A 359 18.60 26.60 32.35
CA ALA A 359 17.18 26.90 32.64
C ALA A 359 16.37 25.58 32.64
N THR A 360 15.70 25.40 33.74
CA THR A 360 14.82 24.34 34.22
C THR A 360 13.74 23.88 33.25
N ASP A 361 13.51 22.56 33.26
CA ASP A 361 12.27 21.79 33.03
C ASP A 361 11.20 22.27 32.02
N ALA A 362 11.08 21.50 30.93
CA ALA A 362 9.76 21.03 30.43
C ALA A 362 9.98 19.92 29.37
N ALA A 363 9.40 18.76 29.63
CA ALA A 363 9.45 17.58 28.77
C ALA A 363 8.62 17.76 27.49
N ALA A 364 9.21 17.46 26.32
CA ALA A 364 8.49 17.22 25.07
C ALA A 364 8.96 15.87 24.47
N PRO A 365 8.08 15.11 23.80
CA PRO A 365 8.35 13.72 23.44
C PRO A 365 9.34 13.62 22.29
N ALA A 366 10.29 12.70 22.42
CA ALA A 366 11.34 12.40 21.46
C ALA A 366 10.76 11.79 20.17
N ALA A 367 11.12 12.35 19.03
CA ALA A 367 10.98 11.75 17.71
C ALA A 367 11.95 10.56 17.59
N ALA A 368 11.49 9.44 17.06
CA ALA A 368 12.28 8.23 16.86
C ALA A 368 13.41 8.48 15.85
N PRO A 369 14.64 8.02 16.11
CA PRO A 369 15.73 8.11 15.15
C PRO A 369 15.56 7.04 14.06
N THR A 370 15.41 7.47 12.83
CA THR A 370 15.57 6.63 11.64
C THR A 370 17.06 6.58 11.32
N GLY A 371 17.73 5.48 11.66
CA GLY A 371 19.11 5.25 11.32
C GLY A 371 19.64 3.97 11.97
N ASN A 372 19.95 2.97 11.14
CA ASN A 372 20.68 1.77 11.56
C ASN A 372 22.04 2.17 12.10
N ALA A 373 22.25 2.08 13.42
CA ALA A 373 23.57 2.17 14.01
C ALA A 373 24.33 0.87 13.67
N PRO A 374 25.54 0.94 13.09
CA PRO A 374 26.31 -0.26 12.81
C PRO A 374 26.84 -0.88 14.08
N VAL A 375 26.74 -2.19 14.13
CA VAL A 375 27.36 -3.03 15.16
C VAL A 375 28.88 -2.99 14.94
N PRO A 376 29.70 -2.86 16.01
CA PRO A 376 31.16 -2.92 15.91
C PRO A 376 31.61 -4.23 15.25
N ALA A 377 32.62 -4.14 14.37
CA ALA A 377 33.19 -5.29 13.68
C ALA A 377 33.65 -6.38 14.66
N LEU A 378 33.30 -7.64 14.38
CA LEU A 378 33.80 -8.80 15.10
C LEU A 378 35.33 -8.87 15.04
N PRO A 379 36.02 -9.27 16.13
CA PRO A 379 37.42 -9.67 16.05
C PRO A 379 37.58 -10.82 15.07
N ALA A 380 38.65 -10.79 14.28
CA ALA A 380 38.94 -11.73 13.20
C ALA A 380 38.73 -13.19 13.62
N GLU A 381 37.83 -13.92 12.96
CA GLU A 381 37.80 -15.36 13.01
C GLU A 381 39.14 -15.92 12.49
N LYS A 382 39.66 -16.95 13.15
CA LYS A 382 40.83 -17.71 12.68
C LYS A 382 40.57 -18.23 11.26
N PRO A 383 41.57 -18.22 10.36
CA PRO A 383 41.41 -18.75 9.02
C PRO A 383 40.94 -20.22 9.07
N LEU A 384 39.92 -20.51 8.29
CA LEU A 384 39.44 -21.89 8.06
C LEU A 384 40.63 -22.74 7.56
N PRO A 385 40.72 -24.01 8.00
CA PRO A 385 41.74 -24.94 7.49
C PRO A 385 41.55 -25.11 5.98
N THR A 386 42.63 -24.97 5.24
CA THR A 386 42.70 -25.23 3.79
C THR A 386 42.22 -26.66 3.52
N ALA A 387 41.22 -26.76 2.66
CA ALA A 387 40.71 -28.04 2.17
C ALA A 387 41.84 -28.80 1.45
N THR A 388 42.17 -30.01 1.97
CA THR A 388 43.05 -30.93 1.32
C THR A 388 42.39 -31.44 0.04
N PRO A 389 43.07 -31.48 -1.13
CA PRO A 389 42.50 -31.99 -2.35
C PRO A 389 42.25 -33.51 -2.24
N VAL A 390 41.03 -33.93 -2.55
CA VAL A 390 40.65 -35.34 -2.68
C VAL A 390 41.26 -35.90 -3.97
N PRO A 391 42.02 -37.02 -3.93
CA PRO A 391 42.57 -37.60 -5.14
C PRO A 391 41.46 -38.25 -6.00
N ALA A 392 41.51 -37.99 -7.30
CA ALA A 392 40.65 -38.58 -8.31
C ALA A 392 40.77 -40.14 -8.32
N ARG A 393 39.61 -40.79 -8.34
CA ARG A 393 39.42 -42.15 -8.83
C ARG A 393 38.32 -42.15 -9.87
#